data_c33af3054de38f83a6bbf36c2fef2e52
#
_entry.id   c33af3054de38f83a6bbf36c2fef2e52
#
_cell.length_a   1.000
_cell.length_b   1.000
_cell.length_c   1.000
_cell.angle_alpha   90.00
_cell.angle_beta   90.00
_cell.angle_gamma   90.00
#
_symmetry.space_group_name_H-M   'P 1'
#
loop_
_entity.id
_entity.type
_entity.pdbx_description
1 polymer ?
#
loop_
_entity_poly.entity_id
_entity_poly.type
_entity_poly.pdbx_seq_one_letter_code
_entity_poly.pdbx_strand_id
1 'polypeptide(L)'
;MNKRERITAIVVRISNKRTEPDPEESLFDAGYLDSFALTDMVSELEKEFQIRIPDSELNPRRFESIARIEETVAKYMAGAHAA
;
A
#
# COMPACT_ATOMS: atom_id res chain seq x y z
N MET A 1 9.85 4.00 -12.84
CA MET A 1 9.57 3.06 -11.75
C MET A 1 8.25 2.35 -12.00
N ASN A 2 8.24 1.04 -11.77
CA ASN A 2 7.00 0.29 -11.91
C ASN A 2 6.13 0.47 -10.66
N LYS A 3 4.91 -0.06 -10.72
CA LYS A 3 3.94 0.09 -9.65
C LYS A 3 4.46 -0.45 -8.31
N ARG A 4 5.07 -1.64 -8.34
CA ARG A 4 5.60 -2.28 -7.13
C ARG A 4 6.68 -1.43 -6.48
N GLU A 5 7.58 -0.87 -7.28
CA GLU A 5 8.65 -0.03 -6.76
C GLU A 5 8.10 1.24 -6.12
N ARG A 6 7.07 1.82 -6.71
CA ARG A 6 6.42 3.01 -6.18
C ARG A 6 5.76 2.72 -4.83
N ILE A 7 5.10 1.58 -4.73
CA ILE A 7 4.46 1.16 -3.48
C ILE A 7 5.52 0.92 -2.41
N THR A 8 6.60 0.22 -2.77
CA THR A 8 7.69 -0.05 -1.84
C THR A 8 8.28 1.25 -1.31
N ALA A 9 8.50 2.23 -2.19
CA ALA A 9 9.04 3.52 -1.78
C ALA A 9 8.13 4.22 -0.77
N ILE A 10 6.82 4.14 -0.97
CA ILE A 10 5.86 4.74 -0.04
C ILE A 10 5.94 4.06 1.33
N VAL A 11 5.97 2.73 1.34
CA VAL A 11 6.03 1.96 2.60
C VAL A 11 7.32 2.29 3.36
N VAL A 12 8.44 2.31 2.67
CA VAL A 12 9.73 2.60 3.30
C VAL A 12 9.71 4.02 3.89
N ARG A 13 9.21 4.98 3.13
CA ARG A 13 9.16 6.37 3.60
C ARG A 13 8.30 6.52 4.85
N ILE A 14 7.12 5.90 4.85
CA ILE A 14 6.20 6.02 5.98
C ILE A 14 6.74 5.30 7.20
N SER A 15 7.34 4.12 7.00
CA SER A 15 7.87 3.32 8.11
C SER A 15 9.14 3.91 8.71
N ASN A 16 9.83 4.76 7.96
CA ASN A 16 11.11 5.34 8.37
C ASN A 16 12.18 4.29 8.58
N LYS A 17 12.04 3.15 7.91
CA LYS A 17 13.07 2.10 7.92
C LYS A 17 14.02 2.30 6.76
N ARG A 18 15.21 1.74 6.89
CA ARG A 18 16.25 1.91 5.87
C ARG A 18 16.34 0.75 4.88
N THR A 19 15.59 -0.32 5.15
CA THR A 19 15.60 -1.49 4.30
C THR A 19 14.25 -1.64 3.63
N GLU A 20 14.24 -2.31 2.48
CA GLU A 20 13.01 -2.61 1.77
C GLU A 20 12.48 -3.97 2.19
N PRO A 21 11.16 -4.12 2.36
CA PRO A 21 10.59 -5.42 2.69
C PRO A 21 10.55 -6.34 1.48
N ASP A 22 10.54 -7.64 1.72
CA ASP A 22 10.23 -8.60 0.66
C ASP A 22 8.78 -8.42 0.23
N PRO A 23 8.46 -8.68 -1.05
CA PRO A 23 7.09 -8.50 -1.53
C PRO A 23 6.04 -9.33 -0.81
N GLU A 24 6.44 -10.48 -0.24
CA GLU A 24 5.51 -11.38 0.45
C GLU A 24 5.58 -11.25 1.98
N GLU A 25 6.47 -10.44 2.48
CA GLU A 25 6.68 -10.26 3.91
C GLU A 25 5.54 -9.48 4.55
N SER A 26 5.13 -9.90 5.77
CA SER A 26 4.10 -9.16 6.50
C SER A 26 4.66 -7.84 6.99
N LEU A 27 4.10 -6.74 6.49
CA LEU A 27 4.56 -5.40 6.83
C LEU A 27 4.24 -5.06 8.28
N PHE A 28 3.16 -5.62 8.82
CA PHE A 28 2.80 -5.38 10.22
C PHE A 28 3.70 -6.16 11.17
N ASP A 29 3.93 -7.44 10.89
CA ASP A 29 4.80 -8.27 11.72
C ASP A 29 6.24 -7.80 11.69
N ALA A 30 6.68 -7.29 10.53
CA ALA A 30 8.05 -6.81 10.37
C ALA A 30 8.27 -5.39 10.89
N GLY A 31 7.19 -4.73 11.33
CA GLY A 31 7.31 -3.41 11.90
C GLY A 31 7.34 -2.24 10.93
N TYR A 32 6.99 -2.48 9.66
CA TYR A 32 6.90 -1.40 8.68
C TYR A 32 5.61 -0.59 8.84
N LEU A 33 4.52 -1.23 9.24
CA LEU A 33 3.22 -0.58 9.36
C LEU A 33 2.55 -0.91 10.69
N ASP A 34 1.70 0.00 11.14
CA ASP A 34 0.77 -0.22 12.24
C ASP A 34 -0.57 0.41 11.85
N SER A 35 -1.52 0.42 12.78
CA SER A 35 -2.86 0.93 12.49
C SER A 35 -2.86 2.39 12.04
N PHE A 36 -1.98 3.19 12.63
CA PHE A 36 -1.90 4.60 12.27
C PHE A 36 -1.22 4.80 10.93
N ALA A 37 -0.12 4.10 10.72
CA ALA A 37 0.63 4.19 9.47
C ALA A 37 -0.20 3.70 8.29
N LEU A 38 -1.09 2.74 8.52
CA LEU A 38 -1.97 2.23 7.47
C LEU A 38 -2.79 3.36 6.84
N THR A 39 -3.38 4.22 7.66
CA THR A 39 -4.18 5.34 7.17
C THR A 39 -3.35 6.30 6.34
N ASP A 40 -2.15 6.62 6.81
CA ASP A 40 -1.25 7.51 6.09
C ASP A 40 -0.83 6.89 4.75
N MET A 41 -0.55 5.59 4.76
CA MET A 41 -0.14 4.89 3.56
C MET A 41 -1.25 4.90 2.51
N VAL A 42 -2.49 4.66 2.93
CA VAL A 42 -3.62 4.67 2.01
C VAL A 42 -3.77 6.05 1.37
N SER A 43 -3.63 7.12 2.15
CA SER A 43 -3.67 8.47 1.61
C SER A 43 -2.59 8.70 0.56
N GLU A 44 -1.38 8.21 0.82
CA GLU A 44 -0.28 8.36 -0.12
C GLU A 44 -0.51 7.55 -1.39
N LEU A 45 -1.06 6.35 -1.24
CA LEU A 45 -1.39 5.52 -2.41
C LEU A 45 -2.44 6.18 -3.28
N GLU A 46 -3.44 6.78 -2.66
CA GLU A 46 -4.49 7.49 -3.40
C GLU A 46 -3.91 8.63 -4.22
N LYS A 47 -2.98 9.38 -3.63
CA LYS A 47 -2.33 10.50 -4.32
C LYS A 47 -1.42 10.00 -5.44
N GLU A 48 -0.63 8.98 -5.14
CA GLU A 48 0.38 8.48 -6.06
C GLU A 48 -0.24 7.88 -7.32
N PHE A 49 -1.33 7.15 -7.16
CA PHE A 49 -1.97 6.45 -8.26
C PHE A 49 -3.27 7.10 -8.74
N GLN A 50 -3.64 8.21 -8.11
CA GLN A 50 -4.86 8.95 -8.44
C GLN A 50 -6.09 8.04 -8.42
N ILE A 51 -6.21 7.30 -7.32
CA ILE A 51 -7.33 6.38 -7.10
C ILE A 51 -8.01 6.72 -5.80
N ARG A 52 -9.17 6.13 -5.59
CA ARG A 52 -9.89 6.28 -4.34
C ARG A 52 -10.09 4.89 -3.74
N ILE A 53 -9.61 4.71 -2.52
CA ILE A 53 -9.72 3.44 -1.81
C ILE A 53 -10.78 3.61 -0.72
N PRO A 54 -11.89 2.87 -0.80
CA PRO A 54 -12.97 3.04 0.17
C PRO A 54 -12.58 2.53 1.56
N ASP A 55 -13.23 3.08 2.58
CA ASP A 55 -12.97 2.71 3.98
C ASP A 55 -13.15 1.22 4.23
N SER A 56 -14.02 0.57 3.48
CA SER A 56 -14.25 -0.87 3.63
C SER A 56 -13.03 -1.71 3.31
N GLU A 57 -12.05 -1.16 2.58
CA GLU A 57 -10.81 -1.85 2.27
C GLU A 57 -9.74 -1.58 3.32
N LEU A 58 -9.99 -0.69 4.29
CA LEU A 58 -9.01 -0.33 5.30
C LEU A 58 -8.92 -1.40 6.38
N ASN A 59 -8.34 -2.53 6.02
CA ASN A 59 -8.06 -3.58 6.99
C ASN A 59 -6.66 -4.13 6.71
N PRO A 60 -5.98 -4.62 7.77
CA PRO A 60 -4.59 -5.04 7.64
C PRO A 60 -4.34 -6.12 6.59
N ARG A 61 -5.31 -6.98 6.34
CA ARG A 61 -5.11 -8.07 5.38
C ARG A 61 -4.94 -7.58 3.96
N ARG A 62 -5.61 -6.49 3.60
CA ARG A 62 -5.53 -5.93 2.25
C ARG A 62 -4.19 -5.26 2.00
N PHE A 63 -3.48 -4.89 3.06
CA PHE A 63 -2.22 -4.17 2.99
C PHE A 63 -1.11 -4.90 3.73
N GLU A 64 -1.26 -6.22 3.88
CA GLU A 64 -0.35 -7.02 4.67
C GLU A 64 1.05 -7.12 4.08
N SER A 65 1.16 -7.08 2.77
CA SER A 65 2.45 -7.17 2.08
C SER A 65 2.44 -6.28 0.86
N ILE A 66 3.62 -6.05 0.29
CA ILE A 66 3.73 -5.27 -0.96
C ILE A 66 2.87 -5.92 -2.04
N ALA A 67 2.89 -7.24 -2.14
CA ALA A 67 2.09 -7.95 -3.13
C ALA A 67 0.59 -7.71 -2.94
N ARG A 68 0.12 -7.70 -1.70
CA ARG A 68 -1.29 -7.44 -1.40
C ARG A 68 -1.67 -6.00 -1.74
N ILE A 69 -0.79 -5.06 -1.40
CA ILE A 69 -1.03 -3.66 -1.72
C ILE A 69 -1.12 -3.48 -3.24
N GLU A 70 -0.25 -4.14 -3.96
CA GLU A 70 -0.25 -4.07 -5.42
C GLU A 70 -1.57 -4.57 -6.00
N GLU A 71 -2.09 -5.67 -5.49
CA GLU A 71 -3.37 -6.21 -5.91
C GLU A 71 -4.50 -5.22 -5.64
N THR A 72 -4.51 -4.62 -4.46
CA THR A 72 -5.54 -3.65 -4.07
C THR A 72 -5.49 -2.41 -4.95
N VAL A 73 -4.30 -1.88 -5.19
CA VAL A 73 -4.11 -0.72 -6.04
C VAL A 73 -4.57 -1.02 -7.47
N ALA A 74 -4.19 -2.19 -7.99
CA ALA A 74 -4.57 -2.58 -9.34
C ALA A 74 -6.08 -2.68 -9.51
N LYS A 75 -6.75 -3.19 -8.48
CA LYS A 75 -8.21 -3.31 -8.48
C LYS A 75 -8.88 -1.95 -8.66
N TYR A 76 -8.40 -0.94 -7.94
CA TYR A 76 -9.01 0.38 -7.99
C TYR A 76 -8.57 1.20 -9.19
N MET A 77 -7.38 0.93 -9.72
CA MET A 77 -6.97 1.54 -10.98
C MET A 77 -7.85 1.04 -12.13
N ALA A 78 -8.12 -0.25 -12.16
CA ALA A 78 -9.00 -0.82 -13.18
C ALA A 78 -10.43 -0.29 -13.03
N GLY A 79 -10.92 -0.20 -11.78
CA GLY A 79 -12.25 0.31 -11.50
C GLY A 79 -12.45 1.75 -11.94
N ALA A 80 -11.39 2.56 -11.85
CA ALA A 80 -11.46 3.96 -12.25
C ALA A 80 -11.75 4.12 -13.75
N HIS A 81 -11.37 3.13 -14.55
CA HIS A 81 -11.61 3.17 -15.98
C HIS A 81 -12.98 2.60 -16.36
N ALA A 82 -13.62 1.91 -15.44
CA ALA A 82 -14.91 1.30 -15.67
C ALA A 82 -16.07 2.28 -15.47
N ALA A 83 -15.80 3.38 -14.83
CA ALA A 83 -16.84 4.37 -14.52
C ALA A 83 -17.24 5.22 -15.69
#